data_147ef7c74e30931c68dd8ad29e57a385
#
_entry.id   147ef7c74e30931c68dd8ad29e57a385
#
_cell.length_a   1.000
_cell.length_b   1.000
_cell.length_c   1.000
_cell.angle_alpha   90.00
_cell.angle_beta   90.00
_cell.angle_gamma   90.00
#
_symmetry.space_group_name_H-M   'P 1'
#
loop_
_entity.id
_entity.type
_entity.pdbx_description
1 polymer ?
#
loop_
_entity_poly.entity_id
_entity_poly.type
_entity_poly.pdbx_seq_one_letter_code
_entity_poly.pdbx_strand_id
1 'polypeptide(L)'
;QGKKLDQKKVEDLAKQNHLIILCGHYEGIDQRVLDKIVDEEVSIGDYVLTGGEIPAMVLIDSVSRYVEGVLNKESIKEESFSNGLLEYPQYTRPEVFEGEKVPDILLSGNHQNIDKWRKQKSLEITKSKRPDLLLK
;
A
#
# COMPACT_ATOMS: atom_id res chain seq x y z
N GLN A 1 -4.14 -4.83 18.48
CA GLN A 1 -5.35 -5.66 18.37
C GLN A 1 -6.15 -5.11 17.20
N GLY A 2 -7.07 -5.80 16.64
CA GLY A 2 -7.84 -5.33 15.51
C GLY A 2 -7.48 -5.98 14.17
N LYS A 3 -8.28 -5.69 13.13
CA LYS A 3 -8.08 -6.22 11.78
C LYS A 3 -6.88 -5.57 11.12
N LYS A 4 -6.12 -6.36 10.35
CA LYS A 4 -4.99 -5.84 9.58
C LYS A 4 -5.45 -4.83 8.55
N LEU A 5 -4.74 -3.70 8.51
CA LEU A 5 -4.88 -2.70 7.48
C LEU A 5 -4.49 -3.31 6.13
N ASP A 6 -5.39 -3.21 5.17
CA ASP A 6 -5.15 -3.56 3.77
C ASP A 6 -5.56 -2.41 2.85
N GLN A 7 -5.25 -2.53 1.56
CA GLN A 7 -5.50 -1.49 0.58
C GLN A 7 -6.99 -1.11 0.47
N LYS A 8 -7.88 -2.10 0.53
CA LYS A 8 -9.32 -1.88 0.49
C LYS A 8 -9.79 -1.04 1.68
N LYS A 9 -9.29 -1.35 2.88
CA LYS A 9 -9.61 -0.59 4.09
C LYS A 9 -9.11 0.85 4.00
N VAL A 10 -7.90 1.06 3.49
CA VAL A 10 -7.35 2.41 3.24
C VAL A 10 -8.27 3.21 2.34
N GLU A 11 -8.71 2.64 1.22
CA GLU A 11 -9.62 3.30 0.27
C GLU A 11 -11.00 3.59 0.88
N ASP A 12 -11.50 2.71 1.75
CA ASP A 12 -12.78 2.93 2.44
C ASP A 12 -12.67 4.03 3.51
N LEU A 13 -11.55 4.11 4.23
CA LEU A 13 -11.27 5.18 5.17
C LEU A 13 -11.09 6.54 4.47
N ALA A 14 -10.47 6.57 3.29
CA ALA A 14 -10.29 7.79 2.52
C ALA A 14 -11.61 8.45 2.04
N LYS A 15 -12.70 7.71 2.05
CA LYS A 15 -14.06 8.23 1.73
C LYS A 15 -14.73 8.92 2.91
N GLN A 16 -14.19 8.78 4.12
CA GLN A 16 -14.78 9.38 5.32
C GLN A 16 -14.50 10.87 5.37
N ASN A 17 -15.49 11.65 5.81
CA ASN A 17 -15.35 13.09 5.98
C ASN A 17 -14.47 13.46 7.18
N HIS A 18 -14.38 12.58 8.18
CA HIS A 18 -13.66 12.82 9.41
C HIS A 18 -13.20 11.50 10.01
N LEU A 19 -11.96 11.43 10.43
CA LEU A 19 -11.36 10.31 11.16
C LEU A 19 -10.78 10.83 12.48
N ILE A 20 -11.15 10.19 13.59
CA ILE A 20 -10.52 10.39 14.88
C ILE A 20 -9.69 9.16 15.17
N ILE A 21 -8.38 9.34 15.38
CA ILE A 21 -7.44 8.25 15.62
C ILE A 21 -7.03 8.27 17.08
N LEU A 22 -7.37 7.20 17.80
CA LEU A 22 -7.01 7.01 19.19
C LEU A 22 -5.74 6.17 19.28
N CYS A 23 -4.67 6.75 19.82
CA CYS A 23 -3.38 6.09 20.00
C CYS A 23 -3.19 5.71 21.48
N GLY A 24 -3.04 4.42 21.74
CA GLY A 24 -2.76 3.91 23.09
C GLY A 24 -1.26 3.89 23.40
N HIS A 25 -0.95 4.02 24.70
CA HIS A 25 0.39 3.88 25.27
C HIS A 25 0.40 2.88 26.40
N TYR A 26 1.58 2.47 26.83
CA TYR A 26 1.80 1.57 27.96
C TYR A 26 1.02 0.25 27.81
N GLU A 27 0.18 -0.08 28.79
CA GLU A 27 -0.64 -1.29 28.80
C GLU A 27 -1.89 -1.20 27.91
N GLY A 28 -2.12 -0.05 27.28
CA GLY A 28 -3.25 0.19 26.39
C GLY A 28 -4.33 1.10 26.95
N ILE A 29 -5.53 0.97 26.43
CA ILE A 29 -6.71 1.78 26.79
C ILE A 29 -7.71 0.87 27.49
N ASP A 30 -8.42 1.40 28.50
CA ASP A 30 -9.47 0.67 29.21
C ASP A 30 -10.49 0.11 28.22
N GLN A 31 -10.72 -1.19 28.25
CA GLN A 31 -11.61 -1.89 27.32
C GLN A 31 -13.03 -1.28 27.31
N ARG A 32 -13.53 -0.83 28.44
CA ARG A 32 -14.85 -0.21 28.55
C ARG A 32 -14.95 1.11 27.75
N VAL A 33 -13.81 1.79 27.56
CA VAL A 33 -13.73 2.99 26.72
C VAL A 33 -13.76 2.58 25.26
N LEU A 34 -12.95 1.59 24.88
CA LEU A 34 -12.93 1.06 23.53
C LEU A 34 -14.31 0.59 23.08
N ASP A 35 -14.98 -0.23 23.90
CA ASP A 35 -16.31 -0.76 23.61
C ASP A 35 -17.40 0.31 23.44
N LYS A 36 -17.21 1.50 24.02
CA LYS A 36 -18.20 2.58 23.99
C LYS A 36 -18.00 3.61 22.89
N ILE A 37 -16.76 3.90 22.53
CA ILE A 37 -16.46 5.06 21.68
C ILE A 37 -15.68 4.73 20.42
N VAL A 38 -15.09 3.53 20.32
CA VAL A 38 -14.28 3.14 19.16
C VAL A 38 -15.13 2.36 18.18
N ASP A 39 -15.24 2.88 16.96
CA ASP A 39 -15.98 2.20 15.89
C ASP A 39 -15.19 1.00 15.35
N GLU A 40 -13.86 1.10 15.34
CA GLU A 40 -13.00 0.05 14.78
C GLU A 40 -11.59 0.09 15.34
N GLU A 41 -11.04 -1.10 15.60
CA GLU A 41 -9.63 -1.29 15.92
C GLU A 41 -8.86 -1.77 14.67
N VAL A 42 -7.73 -1.12 14.40
CA VAL A 42 -6.89 -1.41 13.22
C VAL A 42 -5.49 -1.81 13.65
N SER A 43 -4.96 -2.87 13.04
CA SER A 43 -3.58 -3.32 13.20
C SER A 43 -2.79 -3.07 11.92
N ILE A 44 -1.53 -2.67 12.02
CA ILE A 44 -0.62 -2.56 10.87
C ILE A 44 0.23 -3.82 10.65
N GLY A 45 0.12 -4.82 11.52
CA GLY A 45 0.85 -6.10 11.41
C GLY A 45 0.91 -6.87 12.72
N ASP A 46 1.41 -8.10 12.65
CA ASP A 46 1.50 -9.03 13.78
C ASP A 46 2.85 -8.86 14.50
N TYR A 47 3.08 -7.70 15.07
CA TYR A 47 4.24 -7.34 15.88
C TYR A 47 3.87 -6.24 16.88
N VAL A 48 4.67 -6.11 17.94
CA VAL A 48 4.39 -5.15 19.00
C VAL A 48 5.25 -3.90 18.83
N LEU A 49 4.62 -2.74 19.02
CA LEU A 49 5.23 -1.42 19.04
C LEU A 49 5.05 -0.78 20.42
N THR A 50 5.85 0.26 20.72
CA THR A 50 5.82 0.95 22.02
C THR A 50 4.58 1.83 22.22
N GLY A 51 3.89 2.20 21.13
CA GLY A 51 2.70 3.06 21.17
C GLY A 51 1.95 3.07 19.85
N GLY A 52 0.82 3.76 19.83
CA GLY A 52 -0.07 3.84 18.68
C GLY A 52 0.28 4.90 17.63
N GLU A 53 1.29 5.76 17.89
CA GLU A 53 1.61 6.89 17.02
C GLU A 53 2.19 6.45 15.67
N ILE A 54 3.11 5.47 15.68
CA ILE A 54 3.69 4.96 14.43
C ILE A 54 2.62 4.26 13.57
N PRO A 55 1.76 3.38 14.13
CA PRO A 55 0.59 2.89 13.40
C PRO A 55 -0.32 4.00 12.87
N ALA A 56 -0.57 5.05 13.65
CA ALA A 56 -1.35 6.19 13.19
C ALA A 56 -0.70 6.93 12.02
N MET A 57 0.62 7.11 12.03
CA MET A 57 1.36 7.70 10.91
C MET A 57 1.23 6.85 9.65
N VAL A 58 1.35 5.52 9.75
CA VAL A 58 1.15 4.60 8.62
C VAL A 58 -0.28 4.72 8.07
N LEU A 59 -1.28 4.77 8.95
CA LEU A 59 -2.68 4.94 8.56
C LEU A 59 -2.90 6.29 7.85
N ILE A 60 -2.42 7.38 8.43
CA ILE A 60 -2.56 8.73 7.88
C ILE A 60 -1.88 8.82 6.51
N ASP A 61 -0.65 8.36 6.38
CA ASP A 61 0.09 8.39 5.11
C ASP A 61 -0.64 7.60 4.04
N SER A 62 -1.02 6.35 4.33
CA SER A 62 -1.72 5.49 3.37
C SER A 62 -3.07 6.04 2.94
N VAL A 63 -3.88 6.58 3.88
CA VAL A 63 -5.21 7.14 3.60
C VAL A 63 -5.10 8.45 2.84
N SER A 64 -4.17 9.36 3.22
CA SER A 64 -4.04 10.68 2.61
C SER A 64 -3.70 10.60 1.11
N ARG A 65 -3.03 9.55 0.66
CA ARG A 65 -2.72 9.30 -0.77
C ARG A 65 -3.98 9.21 -1.64
N TYR A 66 -5.11 8.79 -1.08
CA TYR A 66 -6.41 8.65 -1.74
C TYR A 66 -7.32 9.86 -1.56
N VAL A 67 -6.90 10.85 -0.76
CA VAL A 67 -7.63 12.12 -0.63
C VAL A 67 -7.40 12.98 -1.87
N GLU A 68 -8.47 13.57 -2.39
CA GLU A 68 -8.41 14.39 -3.60
C GLU A 68 -7.46 15.58 -3.44
N GLY A 69 -6.60 15.78 -4.43
CA GLY A 69 -5.61 16.87 -4.45
C GLY A 69 -4.28 16.55 -3.76
N VAL A 70 -4.12 15.41 -3.09
CA VAL A 70 -2.85 15.01 -2.47
C VAL A 70 -1.91 14.37 -3.50
N LEU A 71 -2.39 13.41 -4.26
CA LEU A 71 -1.63 12.78 -5.35
C LEU A 71 -2.39 12.82 -6.67
N ASN A 72 -1.66 12.67 -7.77
CA ASN A 72 -2.27 12.50 -9.07
C ASN A 72 -2.94 11.10 -9.14
N LYS A 73 -4.23 11.07 -9.52
CA LYS A 73 -5.02 9.84 -9.62
C LYS A 73 -4.40 8.80 -10.57
N GLU A 74 -3.67 9.23 -11.60
CA GLU A 74 -3.00 8.31 -12.53
C GLU A 74 -1.82 7.59 -11.87
N SER A 75 -1.09 8.25 -10.95
CA SER A 75 0.06 7.65 -10.26
C SER A 75 -0.33 6.46 -9.36
N ILE A 76 -1.54 6.47 -8.83
CA ILE A 76 -2.03 5.45 -7.89
C ILE A 76 -2.49 4.17 -8.63
N LYS A 77 -2.89 4.27 -9.89
CA LYS A 77 -3.52 3.17 -10.64
C LYS A 77 -2.61 1.98 -10.89
N GLU A 78 -1.31 2.19 -11.02
CA GLU A 78 -0.32 1.17 -11.37
C GLU A 78 0.49 0.66 -10.17
N GLU A 79 0.23 1.19 -8.97
CA GLU A 79 0.93 0.79 -7.76
C GLU A 79 0.54 -0.61 -7.28
N SER A 80 1.39 -1.19 -6.41
CA SER A 80 1.10 -2.47 -5.75
C SER A 80 -0.27 -2.44 -5.05
N PHE A 81 -0.99 -3.53 -5.19
CA PHE A 81 -2.33 -3.77 -4.63
C PHE A 81 -3.50 -3.04 -5.32
N SER A 82 -3.29 -2.04 -6.16
CA SER A 82 -4.38 -1.32 -6.87
C SER A 82 -5.27 -2.25 -7.70
N ASN A 83 -4.67 -3.28 -8.28
CA ASN A 83 -5.35 -4.31 -9.08
C ASN A 83 -5.14 -5.73 -8.54
N GLY A 84 -4.79 -5.86 -7.25
CA GLY A 84 -4.55 -7.13 -6.58
C GLY A 84 -3.18 -7.76 -6.86
N LEU A 85 -2.30 -7.09 -7.59
CA LEU A 85 -0.94 -7.54 -7.90
C LEU A 85 0.10 -6.64 -7.25
N LEU A 86 1.34 -7.10 -7.18
CA LEU A 86 2.49 -6.25 -6.92
C LEU A 86 2.85 -5.46 -8.17
N GLU A 87 3.40 -4.27 -7.99
CA GLU A 87 3.91 -3.44 -9.06
C GLU A 87 5.08 -4.13 -9.80
N TYR A 88 5.22 -3.80 -11.08
CA TYR A 88 6.35 -4.22 -11.90
C TYR A 88 7.66 -3.54 -11.48
N PRO A 89 8.85 -4.09 -11.87
CA PRO A 89 10.13 -3.49 -11.50
C PRO A 89 10.32 -2.12 -12.13
N GLN A 90 10.72 -1.16 -11.31
CA GLN A 90 11.08 0.19 -11.76
C GLN A 90 12.56 0.28 -12.08
N TYR A 91 12.91 1.04 -13.12
CA TYR A 91 14.27 1.33 -13.53
C TYR A 91 14.48 2.84 -13.60
N THR A 92 15.70 3.26 -13.29
CA THR A 92 16.11 4.66 -13.33
C THR A 92 17.42 4.82 -14.10
N ARG A 93 17.89 6.04 -14.24
CA ARG A 93 19.21 6.34 -14.87
C ARG A 93 20.36 5.98 -13.92
N PRO A 94 21.52 5.59 -14.48
CA PRO A 94 21.87 5.46 -15.90
C PRO A 94 21.24 4.20 -16.55
N GLU A 95 21.24 4.14 -17.89
CA GLU A 95 20.75 2.98 -18.67
C GLU A 95 21.49 1.69 -18.36
N VAL A 96 22.79 1.79 -18.08
CA VAL A 96 23.64 0.68 -17.65
C VAL A 96 24.25 1.01 -16.30
N PHE A 97 24.02 0.16 -15.32
CA PHE A 97 24.58 0.29 -13.98
C PHE A 97 25.32 -1.01 -13.62
N GLU A 98 26.62 -0.92 -13.35
CA GLU A 98 27.49 -2.06 -13.00
C GLU A 98 27.40 -3.25 -13.97
N GLY A 99 27.21 -2.97 -15.26
CA GLY A 99 27.06 -3.99 -16.31
C GLY A 99 25.64 -4.47 -16.55
N GLU A 100 24.71 -4.16 -15.67
CA GLU A 100 23.29 -4.48 -15.80
C GLU A 100 22.55 -3.40 -16.60
N LYS A 101 21.81 -3.81 -17.63
CA LYS A 101 21.11 -2.91 -18.54
C LYS A 101 19.62 -2.84 -18.24
N VAL A 102 19.03 -1.65 -18.37
CA VAL A 102 17.58 -1.48 -18.43
C VAL A 102 17.02 -2.31 -19.60
N PRO A 103 15.93 -3.08 -19.42
CA PRO A 103 15.32 -3.84 -20.51
C PRO A 103 15.02 -2.98 -21.74
N ASP A 104 15.49 -3.40 -22.91
CA ASP A 104 15.36 -2.64 -24.18
C ASP A 104 13.92 -2.27 -24.51
N ILE A 105 12.96 -3.11 -24.11
CA ILE A 105 11.53 -2.86 -24.31
C ILE A 105 11.07 -1.54 -23.65
N LEU A 106 11.64 -1.19 -22.48
CA LEU A 106 11.30 0.04 -21.76
C LEU A 106 11.87 1.30 -22.44
N LEU A 107 12.90 1.12 -23.27
CA LEU A 107 13.56 2.19 -24.03
C LEU A 107 12.96 2.35 -25.46
N SER A 108 12.12 1.41 -25.87
CA SER A 108 11.60 1.33 -27.25
C SER A 108 10.60 2.43 -27.64
N GLY A 109 10.01 3.14 -26.68
CA GLY A 109 8.93 4.09 -26.91
C GLY A 109 7.60 3.44 -27.34
N ASN A 110 7.52 2.11 -27.47
CA ASN A 110 6.31 1.40 -27.83
C ASN A 110 5.44 1.13 -26.59
N HIS A 111 4.53 2.06 -26.29
CA HIS A 111 3.70 2.01 -25.08
C HIS A 111 2.91 0.71 -24.95
N GLN A 112 2.34 0.17 -26.05
CA GLN A 112 1.58 -1.09 -25.98
C GLN A 112 2.44 -2.29 -25.56
N ASN A 113 3.68 -2.37 -26.05
CA ASN A 113 4.58 -3.44 -25.67
C ASN A 113 5.13 -3.24 -24.26
N ILE A 114 5.38 -2.00 -23.84
CA ILE A 114 5.76 -1.65 -22.47
C ILE A 114 4.66 -2.08 -21.49
N ASP A 115 3.40 -1.78 -21.77
CA ASP A 115 2.27 -2.15 -20.90
C ASP A 115 2.09 -3.67 -20.79
N LYS A 116 2.27 -4.41 -21.88
CA LYS A 116 2.27 -5.88 -21.86
C LYS A 116 3.39 -6.43 -20.97
N TRP A 117 4.60 -5.89 -21.15
CA TRP A 117 5.76 -6.28 -20.34
C TRP A 117 5.54 -5.99 -18.84
N ARG A 118 5.04 -4.80 -18.51
CA ARG A 118 4.71 -4.40 -17.14
C ARG A 118 3.72 -5.37 -16.49
N LYS A 119 2.62 -5.67 -17.16
CA LYS A 119 1.61 -6.62 -16.68
C LYS A 119 2.18 -8.03 -16.47
N GLN A 120 3.01 -8.50 -17.39
CA GLN A 120 3.66 -9.79 -17.26
C GLN A 120 4.61 -9.81 -16.06
N LYS A 121 5.46 -8.77 -15.90
CA LYS A 121 6.41 -8.67 -14.78
C LYS A 121 5.70 -8.53 -13.43
N SER A 122 4.62 -7.78 -13.37
CA SER A 122 3.77 -7.68 -12.18
C SER A 122 3.26 -9.06 -11.75
N LEU A 123 2.75 -9.85 -12.69
CA LEU A 123 2.27 -11.21 -12.42
C LEU A 123 3.42 -12.15 -11.99
N GLU A 124 4.57 -12.10 -12.65
CA GLU A 124 5.74 -12.92 -12.29
C GLU A 124 6.21 -12.62 -10.87
N ILE A 125 6.35 -11.34 -10.51
CA ILE A 125 6.77 -10.90 -9.17
C ILE A 125 5.74 -11.30 -8.13
N THR A 126 4.46 -11.12 -8.43
CA THR A 126 3.38 -11.51 -7.50
C THR A 126 3.41 -13.01 -7.24
N LYS A 127 3.54 -13.83 -8.28
CA LYS A 127 3.68 -15.29 -8.13
C LYS A 127 4.86 -15.70 -7.25
N SER A 128 5.97 -14.98 -7.38
CA SER A 128 7.20 -15.30 -6.64
C SER A 128 7.16 -14.81 -5.20
N LYS A 129 6.72 -13.56 -4.97
CA LYS A 129 6.84 -12.89 -3.66
C LYS A 129 5.57 -12.91 -2.82
N ARG A 130 4.41 -12.90 -3.46
CA ARG A 130 3.11 -12.82 -2.82
C ARG A 130 2.07 -13.69 -3.53
N PRO A 131 2.30 -15.03 -3.59
CA PRO A 131 1.36 -15.96 -4.24
C PRO A 131 -0.03 -15.95 -3.58
N ASP A 132 -0.13 -15.55 -2.32
CA ASP A 132 -1.36 -15.37 -1.57
C ASP A 132 -2.34 -14.37 -2.23
N LEU A 133 -1.83 -13.38 -2.95
CA LEU A 133 -2.67 -12.39 -3.66
C LEU A 133 -3.39 -12.98 -4.87
N LEU A 134 -2.92 -14.10 -5.40
CA LEU A 134 -3.51 -14.78 -6.56
C LEU A 134 -4.58 -15.82 -6.17
N LEU A 135 -4.76 -16.08 -4.89
CA LEU A 135 -5.71 -17.07 -4.36
C LEU A 135 -7.05 -16.43 -3.93
N LYS A 136 -7.25 -15.16 -4.23
CA LYS A 136 -8.46 -14.40 -3.88
C LYS A 136 -9.48 -14.41 -5.01
#